data_b87fd6488f4cdcef4108f9f3afd4f868
#
_entry.id   b87fd6488f4cdcef4108f9f3afd4f868
#
_cell.length_a   1.000
_cell.length_b   1.000
_cell.length_c   1.000
_cell.angle_alpha   90.00
_cell.angle_beta   90.00
_cell.angle_gamma   90.00
#
_symmetry.space_group_name_H-M   'P 1'
#
loop_
_entity.id
_entity.type
_entity.pdbx_description
1 polymer ?
#
loop_
_entity_poly.entity_id
_entity_poly.type
_entity_poly.pdbx_seq_one_letter_code
_entity_poly.pdbx_strand_id
1 'polypeptide(L)'
;MKNIKLKGLDFEGNEKEYSLNDFKGEKIILYFYPKDNTSGCTQEACDFRDNINRLTSVATVIGVSPDSIKSHQKFKEKQSFNFILLSDPEHKLAETFNVWVEKSMYGRKYMGIERSTFVLDENLNVIKEWRKVKVKDHVDEVIDYLNA
;
A
#
# COMPACT_ATOMS: atom_id res chain seq x y z
N MET A 1 14.66 7.41 3.75
CA MET A 1 13.51 6.71 3.15
C MET A 1 13.69 5.20 3.09
N LYS A 2 14.71 4.75 2.39
CA LYS A 2 14.93 3.30 2.13
C LYS A 2 15.23 2.49 3.38
N ASN A 3 15.69 3.15 4.44
CA ASN A 3 16.10 2.54 5.71
C ASN A 3 14.98 2.50 6.76
N ILE A 4 13.82 3.06 6.47
CA ILE A 4 12.70 3.05 7.42
C ILE A 4 12.25 1.61 7.61
N LYS A 5 12.27 1.15 8.85
CA LYS A 5 11.86 -0.21 9.21
C LYS A 5 10.44 -0.19 9.76
N LEU A 6 9.59 -1.03 9.20
CA LEU A 6 8.21 -1.18 9.62
C LEU A 6 7.87 -2.64 9.82
N LYS A 7 7.03 -2.92 10.79
CA LYS A 7 6.45 -4.26 10.95
C LYS A 7 5.44 -4.49 9.84
N GLY A 8 5.36 -5.70 9.36
CA GLY A 8 4.41 -6.06 8.32
C GLY A 8 4.06 -7.53 8.33
N LEU A 9 3.14 -7.91 7.46
CA LEU A 9 2.75 -9.30 7.24
C LEU A 9 3.19 -9.72 5.84
N ASP A 10 3.81 -10.89 5.74
CA ASP A 10 4.14 -11.47 4.44
C ASP A 10 2.91 -12.07 3.76
N PHE A 11 3.07 -12.71 2.60
CA PHE A 11 1.95 -13.30 1.85
C PHE A 11 1.19 -14.34 2.64
N GLU A 12 1.86 -15.01 3.61
CA GLU A 12 1.28 -16.07 4.42
C GLU A 12 0.69 -15.56 5.74
N GLY A 13 0.85 -14.26 6.03
CA GLY A 13 0.35 -13.66 7.25
C GLY A 13 1.32 -13.71 8.42
N ASN A 14 2.59 -14.05 8.19
CA ASN A 14 3.62 -14.04 9.22
C ASN A 14 4.17 -12.65 9.44
N GLU A 15 4.32 -12.25 10.72
CA GLU A 15 4.87 -10.96 11.07
C GLU A 15 6.37 -10.91 10.81
N LYS A 16 6.81 -9.87 10.12
CA LYS A 16 8.23 -9.61 9.83
C LYS A 16 8.49 -8.11 9.89
N GLU A 17 9.75 -7.74 10.04
CA GLU A 17 10.19 -6.36 9.90
C GLU A 17 10.71 -6.15 8.48
N TYR A 18 10.27 -5.07 7.84
CA TYR A 18 10.63 -4.74 6.46
C TYR A 18 11.19 -3.33 6.35
N SER A 19 12.09 -3.13 5.38
CA SER A 19 12.42 -1.82 4.85
C SER A 19 12.33 -1.89 3.33
N LEU A 20 12.26 -0.75 2.64
CA LEU A 20 12.20 -0.76 1.18
C LEU A 20 13.49 -1.35 0.57
N ASN A 21 14.63 -1.22 1.28
CA ASN A 21 15.88 -1.84 0.84
C ASN A 21 15.77 -3.36 0.67
N ASP A 22 14.87 -4.02 1.40
CA ASP A 22 14.68 -5.48 1.30
C ASP A 22 14.13 -5.88 -0.07
N PHE A 23 13.55 -4.95 -0.81
CA PHE A 23 12.92 -5.20 -2.12
C PHE A 23 13.74 -4.66 -3.28
N LYS A 24 14.96 -4.17 -3.02
CA LYS A 24 15.84 -3.69 -4.08
C LYS A 24 16.10 -4.79 -5.10
N GLY A 25 15.99 -4.47 -6.38
CA GLY A 25 16.09 -5.45 -7.46
C GLY A 25 14.74 -5.90 -8.00
N GLU A 26 13.64 -5.48 -7.38
CA GLU A 26 12.28 -5.77 -7.81
C GLU A 26 11.54 -4.47 -8.08
N LYS A 27 10.61 -4.48 -9.03
CA LYS A 27 9.62 -3.39 -9.13
C LYS A 27 8.63 -3.54 -8.00
N ILE A 28 8.20 -2.41 -7.43
CA ILE A 28 7.28 -2.39 -6.31
C ILE A 28 6.06 -1.55 -6.67
N ILE A 29 4.88 -2.08 -6.37
CA ILE A 29 3.65 -1.30 -6.31
C ILE A 29 3.41 -1.03 -4.84
N LEU A 30 3.64 0.22 -4.40
CA LEU A 30 3.49 0.65 -3.03
C LEU A 30 2.23 1.51 -2.94
N TYR A 31 1.18 1.00 -2.29
CA TYR A 31 -0.04 1.79 -2.17
C TYR A 31 -0.34 2.11 -0.71
N PHE A 32 -0.76 3.35 -0.48
CA PHE A 32 -1.13 3.87 0.84
C PHE A 32 -2.65 3.99 0.92
N TYR A 33 -3.22 3.50 2.01
CA TYR A 33 -4.65 3.57 2.25
C TYR A 33 -4.94 3.98 3.69
N PRO A 34 -6.11 4.62 3.96
CA PRO A 34 -6.37 5.21 5.27
C PRO A 34 -6.62 4.22 6.41
N LYS A 35 -7.35 3.14 6.17
CA LYS A 35 -7.78 2.29 7.28
C LYS A 35 -8.29 0.92 6.82
N ASP A 36 -7.84 -0.13 7.52
CA ASP A 36 -8.32 -1.50 7.32
C ASP A 36 -9.85 -1.60 7.51
N ASN A 37 -10.47 -2.52 6.77
CA ASN A 37 -11.90 -2.87 6.89
C ASN A 37 -12.89 -1.72 6.56
N THR A 38 -12.45 -0.64 5.96
CA THR A 38 -13.36 0.36 5.38
C THR A 38 -13.75 -0.08 3.97
N SER A 39 -14.92 0.36 3.46
CA SER A 39 -15.44 -0.13 2.18
C SER A 39 -14.49 0.15 1.01
N GLY A 40 -13.97 1.37 0.88
CA GLY A 40 -13.04 1.73 -0.20
C GLY A 40 -11.71 1.00 -0.11
N CYS A 41 -11.15 0.89 1.09
CA CYS A 41 -9.88 0.19 1.30
C CYS A 41 -10.03 -1.31 1.07
N THR A 42 -11.15 -1.89 1.48
CA THR A 42 -11.44 -3.31 1.21
C THR A 42 -11.57 -3.56 -0.29
N GLN A 43 -12.29 -2.70 -1.00
CA GLN A 43 -12.45 -2.84 -2.45
C GLN A 43 -11.10 -2.73 -3.17
N GLU A 44 -10.28 -1.75 -2.82
CA GLU A 44 -8.95 -1.58 -3.41
C GLU A 44 -8.07 -2.80 -3.17
N ALA A 45 -8.03 -3.29 -1.93
CA ALA A 45 -7.23 -4.45 -1.58
C ALA A 45 -7.72 -5.71 -2.28
N CYS A 46 -9.03 -5.90 -2.40
CA CYS A 46 -9.61 -7.02 -3.13
C CYS A 46 -9.29 -6.94 -4.62
N ASP A 47 -9.29 -5.75 -5.19
CA ASP A 47 -8.93 -5.55 -6.61
C ASP A 47 -7.46 -5.96 -6.84
N PHE A 48 -6.55 -5.61 -5.93
CA PHE A 48 -5.17 -6.08 -6.00
C PHE A 48 -5.09 -7.60 -5.83
N ARG A 49 -5.78 -8.15 -4.82
CA ARG A 49 -5.81 -9.59 -4.56
C ARG A 49 -6.24 -10.39 -5.79
N ASP A 50 -7.33 -9.95 -6.41
CA ASP A 50 -7.94 -10.66 -7.55
C ASP A 50 -7.09 -10.58 -8.82
N ASN A 51 -6.17 -9.60 -8.89
CA ASN A 51 -5.29 -9.39 -10.03
C ASN A 51 -3.82 -9.70 -9.72
N ILE A 52 -3.54 -10.32 -8.57
CA ILE A 52 -2.16 -10.51 -8.11
C ILE A 52 -1.30 -11.29 -9.12
N ASN A 53 -1.88 -12.30 -9.78
CA ASN A 53 -1.14 -13.10 -10.77
C ASN A 53 -0.70 -12.29 -11.99
N ARG A 54 -1.45 -11.25 -12.33
CA ARG A 54 -1.11 -10.34 -13.44
C ARG A 54 -0.05 -9.33 -13.02
N LEU A 55 0.08 -9.07 -11.72
CA LEU A 55 0.99 -8.07 -11.15
C LEU A 55 2.30 -8.68 -10.68
N THR A 56 2.27 -9.85 -10.03
CA THR A 56 3.47 -10.47 -9.46
C THR A 56 4.49 -10.90 -10.51
N SER A 57 4.06 -11.10 -11.75
CA SER A 57 5.00 -11.35 -12.85
C SER A 57 5.86 -10.14 -13.18
N VAL A 58 5.46 -8.93 -12.75
CA VAL A 58 6.15 -7.68 -13.09
C VAL A 58 6.49 -6.83 -11.86
N ALA A 59 5.81 -7.01 -10.72
CA ALA A 59 6.01 -6.18 -9.53
C ALA A 59 5.53 -6.90 -8.26
N THR A 60 6.07 -6.46 -7.12
CA THR A 60 5.62 -6.89 -5.78
C THR A 60 4.65 -5.85 -5.24
N VAL A 61 3.49 -6.29 -4.76
CA VAL A 61 2.45 -5.41 -4.21
C VAL A 61 2.64 -5.27 -2.70
N ILE A 62 2.69 -4.03 -2.22
CA ILE A 62 2.82 -3.71 -0.80
C ILE A 62 1.77 -2.66 -0.44
N GLY A 63 0.87 -2.98 0.49
CA GLY A 63 -0.09 -2.03 1.03
C GLY A 63 0.41 -1.47 2.36
N VAL A 64 0.18 -0.18 2.59
CA VAL A 64 0.64 0.52 3.80
C VAL A 64 -0.51 1.32 4.39
N SER A 65 -0.74 1.17 5.69
CA SER A 65 -1.66 2.04 6.44
C SER A 65 -1.13 2.27 7.86
N PRO A 66 -1.71 3.23 8.60
CA PRO A 66 -1.33 3.45 10.00
C PRO A 66 -1.82 2.36 10.97
N ASP A 67 -2.63 1.43 10.49
CA ASP A 67 -3.21 0.38 11.33
C ASP A 67 -2.14 -0.52 11.95
N SER A 68 -2.50 -1.15 13.08
CA SER A 68 -1.62 -2.09 13.78
C SER A 68 -1.48 -3.41 13.02
N ILE A 69 -0.45 -4.19 13.39
CA ILE A 69 -0.27 -5.56 12.87
C ILE A 69 -1.51 -6.42 13.19
N LYS A 70 -2.07 -6.25 14.40
CA LYS A 70 -3.27 -7.01 14.79
C LYS A 70 -4.45 -6.70 13.86
N SER A 71 -4.64 -5.43 13.52
CA SER A 71 -5.66 -5.00 12.56
C SER A 71 -5.41 -5.61 11.18
N HIS A 72 -4.17 -5.55 10.70
CA HIS A 72 -3.78 -6.14 9.42
C HIS A 72 -4.01 -7.65 9.39
N GLN A 73 -3.73 -8.36 10.49
CA GLN A 73 -3.96 -9.80 10.57
C GLN A 73 -5.45 -10.14 10.37
N LYS A 74 -6.34 -9.40 11.05
CA LYS A 74 -7.78 -9.57 10.91
C LYS A 74 -8.26 -9.25 9.49
N PHE A 75 -7.76 -8.16 8.92
CA PHE A 75 -8.12 -7.73 7.57
C PHE A 75 -7.68 -8.79 6.55
N LYS A 76 -6.44 -9.26 6.67
CA LYS A 76 -5.89 -10.28 5.78
C LYS A 76 -6.66 -11.61 5.88
N GLU A 77 -6.96 -12.07 7.09
CA GLU A 77 -7.72 -13.31 7.29
C GLU A 77 -9.12 -13.21 6.69
N LYS A 78 -9.81 -12.10 6.93
CA LYS A 78 -11.17 -11.89 6.46
C LYS A 78 -11.26 -11.88 4.93
N GLN A 79 -10.27 -11.31 4.25
CA GLN A 79 -10.29 -11.09 2.81
C GLN A 79 -9.33 -12.01 2.04
N SER A 80 -8.55 -12.83 2.72
CA SER A 80 -7.58 -13.74 2.10
C SER A 80 -6.56 -13.03 1.21
N PHE A 81 -6.01 -11.91 1.67
CA PHE A 81 -5.01 -11.18 0.90
C PHE A 81 -3.73 -11.99 0.74
N ASN A 82 -3.14 -11.88 -0.44
CA ASN A 82 -1.96 -12.63 -0.89
C ASN A 82 -0.78 -11.71 -1.25
N PHE A 83 -0.70 -10.56 -0.61
CA PHE A 83 0.37 -9.59 -0.78
C PHE A 83 0.78 -9.03 0.59
N ILE A 84 1.86 -8.24 0.61
CA ILE A 84 2.44 -7.71 1.85
C ILE A 84 1.65 -6.51 2.35
N LEU A 85 1.39 -6.48 3.67
CA LEU A 85 0.81 -5.33 4.35
C LEU A 85 1.80 -4.80 5.38
N LEU A 86 2.10 -3.51 5.33
CA LEU A 86 2.97 -2.83 6.30
C LEU A 86 2.16 -1.97 7.25
N SER A 87 2.57 -1.98 8.52
CA SER A 87 2.00 -1.14 9.58
C SER A 87 2.89 0.09 9.79
N ASP A 88 2.32 1.28 9.61
CA ASP A 88 3.05 2.57 9.74
C ASP A 88 2.34 3.47 10.76
N PRO A 89 2.25 3.05 12.04
CA PRO A 89 1.47 3.79 13.04
C PRO A 89 2.03 5.17 13.36
N GLU A 90 3.32 5.38 13.14
CA GLU A 90 3.98 6.67 13.36
C GLU A 90 4.06 7.53 12.10
N HIS A 91 3.47 7.07 10.99
CA HIS A 91 3.38 7.78 9.71
C HIS A 91 4.75 8.11 9.08
N LYS A 92 5.78 7.34 9.42
CA LYS A 92 7.15 7.57 8.94
C LYS A 92 7.24 7.46 7.41
N LEU A 93 6.73 6.37 6.87
CA LEU A 93 6.76 6.15 5.43
C LEU A 93 5.75 7.07 4.73
N ALA A 94 4.59 7.27 5.32
CA ALA A 94 3.57 8.17 4.78
C ALA A 94 4.08 9.61 4.66
N GLU A 95 4.82 10.11 5.66
CA GLU A 95 5.42 11.44 5.60
C GLU A 95 6.50 11.52 4.52
N THR A 96 7.30 10.48 4.39
CA THR A 96 8.35 10.41 3.37
C THR A 96 7.79 10.52 1.95
N PHE A 97 6.64 9.91 1.69
CA PHE A 97 5.98 9.96 0.39
C PHE A 97 4.99 11.12 0.26
N ASN A 98 4.89 11.99 1.28
CA ASN A 98 4.01 13.15 1.28
C ASN A 98 2.52 12.78 1.15
N VAL A 99 2.10 11.68 1.76
CA VAL A 99 0.71 11.22 1.76
C VAL A 99 0.05 11.32 3.14
N TRP A 100 0.77 11.80 4.16
CA TRP A 100 0.21 12.16 5.47
C TRP A 100 -0.18 13.62 5.40
N VAL A 101 -1.47 13.90 5.23
CA VAL A 101 -1.93 15.24 4.86
C VAL A 101 -3.12 15.68 5.72
N GLU A 102 -3.34 17.00 5.76
CA GLU A 102 -4.51 17.56 6.40
C GLU A 102 -5.75 17.30 5.55
N LYS A 103 -6.79 16.76 6.17
CA LYS A 103 -8.09 16.52 5.58
C LYS A 103 -9.15 17.32 6.32
N SER A 104 -10.30 17.54 5.70
CA SER A 104 -11.42 18.22 6.31
C SER A 104 -12.70 17.40 6.13
N MET A 105 -13.48 17.29 7.20
CA MET A 105 -14.79 16.62 7.16
C MET A 105 -15.73 17.38 8.10
N TYR A 106 -16.86 17.86 7.55
CA TYR A 106 -17.85 18.64 8.31
C TYR A 106 -17.25 19.83 9.07
N GLY A 107 -16.29 20.54 8.43
CA GLY A 107 -15.62 21.68 9.01
C GLY A 107 -14.51 21.34 10.01
N ARG A 108 -14.30 20.07 10.32
CA ARG A 108 -13.21 19.62 11.19
C ARG A 108 -11.99 19.26 10.36
N LYS A 109 -10.83 19.73 10.80
CA LYS A 109 -9.56 19.38 10.18
C LYS A 109 -8.90 18.25 10.97
N TYR A 110 -8.33 17.30 10.25
CA TYR A 110 -7.59 16.18 10.84
C TYR A 110 -6.50 15.72 9.89
N MET A 111 -5.49 15.03 10.44
CA MET A 111 -4.45 14.43 9.61
C MET A 111 -4.86 13.03 9.20
N GLY A 112 -4.57 12.66 7.98
CA GLY A 112 -4.91 11.34 7.47
C GLY A 112 -4.12 10.98 6.21
N ILE A 113 -4.30 9.76 5.74
CA ILE A 113 -3.64 9.27 4.53
C ILE A 113 -4.41 9.72 3.30
N GLU A 114 -3.70 10.38 2.39
CA GLU A 114 -4.19 10.61 1.03
C GLU A 114 -3.95 9.33 0.25
N ARG A 115 -5.03 8.67 -0.17
CA ARG A 115 -4.94 7.41 -0.92
C ARG A 115 -4.08 7.62 -2.15
N SER A 116 -2.97 6.89 -2.24
CA SER A 116 -1.98 7.08 -3.29
C SER A 116 -1.31 5.75 -3.63
N THR A 117 -0.88 5.61 -4.87
CA THR A 117 -0.13 4.45 -5.33
C THR A 117 1.13 4.92 -6.04
N PHE A 118 2.25 4.27 -5.73
CA PHE A 118 3.56 4.55 -6.32
C PHE A 118 4.11 3.29 -6.97
N VAL A 119 4.71 3.43 -8.14
CA VAL A 119 5.51 2.36 -8.73
C VAL A 119 6.97 2.75 -8.56
N LEU A 120 7.75 1.87 -7.94
CA LEU A 120 9.18 2.03 -7.75
C LEU A 120 9.93 1.07 -8.69
N ASP A 121 11.04 1.53 -9.26
CA ASP A 121 11.89 0.68 -10.07
C ASP A 121 12.81 -0.20 -9.20
N GLU A 122 13.68 -0.98 -9.81
CA GLU A 122 14.59 -1.91 -9.12
C GLU A 122 15.61 -1.20 -8.23
N ASN A 123 15.80 0.10 -8.41
CA ASN A 123 16.66 0.96 -7.59
C ASN A 123 15.88 1.77 -6.56
N LEU A 124 14.59 1.47 -6.40
CA LEU A 124 13.68 2.14 -5.46
C LEU A 124 13.40 3.61 -5.81
N ASN A 125 13.54 3.98 -7.07
CA ASN A 125 13.14 5.30 -7.55
C ASN A 125 11.67 5.28 -7.95
N VAL A 126 10.93 6.33 -7.58
CA VAL A 126 9.53 6.48 -7.99
C VAL A 126 9.48 6.79 -9.49
N ILE A 127 8.86 5.91 -10.27
CA ILE A 127 8.73 6.09 -11.72
C ILE A 127 7.30 6.43 -12.15
N LYS A 128 6.34 6.24 -11.27
CA LYS A 128 4.94 6.62 -11.52
C LYS A 128 4.24 6.80 -10.20
N GLU A 129 3.33 7.79 -10.13
CA GLU A 129 2.47 7.96 -8.96
C GLU A 129 1.05 8.32 -9.37
N TRP A 130 0.09 7.86 -8.57
CA TRP A 130 -1.31 8.27 -8.63
C TRP A 130 -1.67 8.80 -7.26
N ARG A 131 -2.14 10.04 -7.19
CA ARG A 131 -2.55 10.68 -5.93
C ARG A 131 -4.05 10.88 -5.91
N LYS A 132 -4.62 11.00 -4.70
CA LYS A 132 -6.06 11.16 -4.51
C LYS A 132 -6.84 10.09 -5.27
N VAL A 133 -6.40 8.85 -5.12
CA VAL A 133 -6.91 7.72 -5.87
C VAL A 133 -8.39 7.50 -5.60
N LYS A 134 -9.15 7.31 -6.67
CA LYS A 134 -10.50 6.76 -6.64
C LYS A 134 -10.38 5.28 -6.94
N VAL A 135 -10.98 4.44 -6.09
CA VAL A 135 -10.75 2.99 -6.14
C VAL A 135 -11.25 2.36 -7.43
N LYS A 136 -12.37 2.87 -7.98
CA LYS A 136 -12.95 2.31 -9.20
C LYS A 136 -11.93 2.33 -10.35
N ASP A 137 -11.69 1.17 -10.95
CA ASP A 137 -10.79 0.97 -12.08
C ASP A 137 -9.31 1.32 -11.83
N HIS A 138 -8.94 1.63 -10.57
CA HIS A 138 -7.58 2.03 -10.26
C HIS A 138 -6.56 0.91 -10.50
N VAL A 139 -6.86 -0.30 -10.04
CA VAL A 139 -5.94 -1.44 -10.23
C VAL A 139 -5.74 -1.74 -11.71
N ASP A 140 -6.79 -1.60 -12.52
CA ASP A 140 -6.67 -1.74 -13.97
C ASP A 140 -5.73 -0.69 -14.57
N GLU A 141 -5.77 0.55 -14.09
CA GLU A 141 -4.83 1.60 -14.52
C GLU A 141 -3.38 1.23 -14.19
N VAL A 142 -3.15 0.67 -13.01
CA VAL A 142 -1.82 0.23 -12.58
C VAL A 142 -1.32 -0.91 -13.48
N ILE A 143 -2.17 -1.88 -13.76
CA ILE A 143 -1.84 -3.01 -14.65
C ILE A 143 -1.51 -2.50 -16.04
N ASP A 144 -2.34 -1.61 -16.59
CA ASP A 144 -2.12 -1.03 -17.92
C ASP A 144 -0.79 -0.30 -18.00
N TYR A 145 -0.45 0.45 -16.96
CA TYR A 145 0.84 1.15 -16.90
C TYR A 145 2.01 0.17 -16.94
N LEU A 146 1.95 -0.91 -16.17
CA LEU A 146 3.03 -1.89 -16.08
C LEU A 146 3.18 -2.73 -17.35
N ASN A 147 2.12 -2.90 -18.12
CA ASN A 147 2.11 -3.68 -19.35
C ASN A 147 2.35 -2.83 -20.62
N ALA A 148 2.48 -1.53 -20.45
CA ALA A 148 2.72 -0.62 -21.56
C ALA A 148 4.13 -0.70 -22.11
#